data_c79cfa4b98bc8dd0b1bc7aff4c6332ad
#
_entry.id   c79cfa4b98bc8dd0b1bc7aff4c6332ad
#
_cell.length_a   1.000
_cell.length_b   1.000
_cell.length_c   1.000
_cell.angle_alpha   90.00
_cell.angle_beta   90.00
_cell.angle_gamma   90.00
#
_symmetry.space_group_name_H-M   'P 1'
#
loop_
_entity.id
_entity.type
_entity.pdbx_description
1 polymer ?
#
loop_
_entity_poly.entity_id
_entity_poly.type
_entity_poly.pdbx_seq_one_letter_code
_entity_poly.pdbx_strand_id
1 'polypeptide(L)'
;MTDCEIITLAIAEDFKQAEIIDTNKIVFDAAFRPYCEENLCGQYGVNYSCPPDCGTPDQMKQKVLAHKKALVVSTEWEIEDFSETDKLKEAKWLHNAAMLRLIKKLKADGHDGFMIGASGCSLCKPCKLANGESCEHPDMMYSCMSAYCIWVKKLAEDCNMNYDYKDKILPFFGMYVFD
;
A
#
# COMPACT_ATOMS: atom_id res chain seq x y z
N MET A 1 15.70 5.43 -14.52
CA MET A 1 15.99 6.35 -13.37
C MET A 1 16.87 5.64 -12.34
N THR A 2 17.74 6.39 -11.67
CA THR A 2 18.46 5.96 -10.47
C THR A 2 17.55 5.97 -9.24
N ASP A 3 17.94 5.32 -8.14
CA ASP A 3 17.19 5.33 -6.89
C ASP A 3 16.92 6.78 -6.39
N CYS A 4 17.91 7.68 -6.51
CA CYS A 4 17.78 9.09 -6.13
C CYS A 4 16.76 9.84 -6.99
N GLU A 5 16.71 9.57 -8.29
CA GLU A 5 15.73 10.15 -9.21
C GLU A 5 14.32 9.64 -8.93
N ILE A 6 14.17 8.36 -8.58
CA ILE A 6 12.89 7.76 -8.18
C ILE A 6 12.36 8.41 -6.90
N ILE A 7 13.22 8.58 -5.88
CA ILE A 7 12.86 9.27 -4.62
C ILE A 7 12.46 10.72 -4.92
N THR A 8 13.24 11.44 -5.74
CA THR A 8 12.92 12.81 -6.12
C THR A 8 11.59 12.92 -6.85
N LEU A 9 11.31 11.98 -7.75
CA LEU A 9 10.03 11.89 -8.45
C LEU A 9 8.87 11.67 -7.48
N ALA A 10 9.04 10.79 -6.48
CA ALA A 10 8.01 10.54 -5.46
C ALA A 10 7.69 11.82 -4.67
N ILE A 11 8.72 12.57 -4.25
CA ILE A 11 8.50 13.85 -3.55
C ILE A 11 7.79 14.87 -4.47
N ALA A 12 8.08 14.88 -5.76
CA ALA A 12 7.40 15.74 -6.74
C ALA A 12 5.94 15.33 -7.01
N GLU A 13 5.53 14.08 -6.64
CA GLU A 13 4.16 13.58 -6.69
C GLU A 13 3.40 13.76 -5.37
N ASP A 14 3.83 14.72 -4.53
CA ASP A 14 3.21 15.10 -3.25
C ASP A 14 3.36 14.08 -2.11
N PHE A 15 4.29 13.13 -2.21
CA PHE A 15 4.64 12.32 -1.05
C PHE A 15 5.50 13.10 -0.07
N LYS A 16 5.20 12.96 1.21
CA LYS A 16 5.91 13.64 2.29
C LYS A 16 7.31 13.10 2.49
N GLN A 17 7.45 11.78 2.40
CA GLN A 17 8.72 11.07 2.53
C GLN A 17 8.74 9.92 1.52
N ALA A 18 9.92 9.59 1.03
CA ALA A 18 10.18 8.48 0.13
C ALA A 18 11.55 7.88 0.41
N GLU A 19 11.66 6.54 0.39
CA GLU A 19 12.91 5.82 0.57
C GLU A 19 12.88 4.52 -0.23
N ILE A 20 14.02 4.06 -0.72
CA ILE A 20 14.16 2.76 -1.38
C ILE A 20 14.91 1.81 -0.47
N ILE A 21 14.33 0.64 -0.23
CA ILE A 21 14.94 -0.43 0.58
C ILE A 21 14.96 -1.74 -0.19
N ASP A 22 15.86 -2.65 0.24
CA ASP A 22 15.85 -4.03 -0.23
C ASP A 22 14.62 -4.77 0.35
N THR A 23 13.92 -5.54 -0.48
CA THR A 23 12.71 -6.28 -0.06
C THR A 23 12.97 -7.27 1.08
N ASN A 24 14.19 -7.84 1.17
CA ASN A 24 14.60 -8.77 2.23
C ASN A 24 14.68 -8.12 3.62
N LYS A 25 14.67 -6.79 3.72
CA LYS A 25 14.62 -6.04 4.99
C LYS A 25 13.19 -5.84 5.49
N ILE A 26 12.17 -6.09 4.66
CA ILE A 26 10.78 -5.92 5.03
C ILE A 26 10.37 -7.02 6.01
N VAL A 27 9.81 -6.61 7.15
CA VAL A 27 9.34 -7.54 8.18
C VAL A 27 7.86 -7.84 7.97
N PHE A 28 7.55 -9.14 7.86
CA PHE A 28 6.20 -9.67 7.73
C PHE A 28 5.86 -10.45 8.99
N ASP A 29 4.64 -10.29 9.48
CA ASP A 29 4.12 -11.05 10.62
C ASP A 29 2.72 -11.57 10.31
N ALA A 30 2.62 -12.89 10.14
CA ALA A 30 1.34 -13.56 9.87
C ALA A 30 0.30 -13.35 10.98
N ALA A 31 0.73 -12.99 12.20
CA ALA A 31 -0.16 -12.64 13.31
C ALA A 31 -1.03 -11.40 13.03
N PHE A 32 -0.74 -10.63 11.98
CA PHE A 32 -1.60 -9.53 11.55
C PHE A 32 -2.79 -9.95 10.69
N ARG A 33 -2.80 -11.17 10.12
CA ARG A 33 -3.90 -11.65 9.28
C ARG A 33 -5.26 -11.69 10.00
N PRO A 34 -5.36 -12.11 11.28
CA PRO A 34 -6.62 -12.09 12.03
C PRO A 34 -7.32 -10.72 12.06
N TYR A 35 -6.58 -9.61 12.05
CA TYR A 35 -7.18 -8.27 11.98
C TYR A 35 -7.95 -8.01 10.67
N CYS A 36 -7.53 -8.62 9.56
CA CYS A 36 -8.31 -8.60 8.32
C CYS A 36 -9.56 -9.50 8.42
N GLU A 37 -9.45 -10.63 9.14
CA GLU A 37 -10.55 -11.60 9.32
C GLU A 37 -11.67 -11.04 10.21
N GLU A 38 -11.36 -10.12 11.14
CA GLU A 38 -12.36 -9.36 11.91
C GLU A 38 -13.27 -8.51 11.03
N ASN A 39 -12.86 -8.24 9.78
CA ASN A 39 -13.62 -7.55 8.74
C ASN A 39 -14.18 -6.17 9.14
N LEU A 40 -13.48 -5.43 9.99
CA LEU A 40 -13.90 -4.08 10.42
C LEU A 40 -13.97 -3.09 9.27
N CYS A 41 -13.19 -3.30 8.19
CA CYS A 41 -13.22 -2.49 6.98
C CYS A 41 -14.30 -2.91 5.97
N GLY A 42 -14.98 -4.06 6.17
CA GLY A 42 -16.03 -4.58 5.31
C GLY A 42 -15.57 -5.11 3.95
N GLN A 43 -14.27 -5.39 3.77
CA GLN A 43 -13.71 -5.81 2.47
C GLN A 43 -13.32 -7.29 2.42
N TYR A 44 -13.37 -8.00 3.55
CA TYR A 44 -13.03 -9.42 3.62
C TYR A 44 -14.02 -10.27 2.79
N GLY A 45 -13.51 -11.07 1.87
CA GLY A 45 -14.30 -11.94 1.00
C GLY A 45 -15.16 -11.25 -0.06
N VAL A 46 -15.05 -9.90 -0.20
CA VAL A 46 -15.81 -9.12 -1.19
C VAL A 46 -14.94 -8.25 -2.09
N ASN A 47 -13.62 -8.34 -1.93
CA ASN A 47 -12.66 -7.60 -2.73
C ASN A 47 -11.46 -8.49 -3.04
N TYR A 48 -11.12 -8.67 -4.32
CA TYR A 48 -9.99 -9.49 -4.78
C TYR A 48 -8.64 -9.09 -4.16
N SER A 49 -8.49 -7.84 -3.75
CA SER A 49 -7.27 -7.35 -3.10
C SER A 49 -7.18 -7.65 -1.60
N CYS A 50 -8.23 -8.24 -1.03
CA CYS A 50 -8.36 -8.52 0.40
C CYS A 50 -8.42 -10.03 0.66
N PRO A 51 -8.12 -10.49 1.89
CA PRO A 51 -8.29 -11.89 2.24
C PRO A 51 -9.75 -12.37 2.13
N PRO A 52 -9.97 -13.63 1.82
CA PRO A 52 -9.00 -14.67 1.50
C PRO A 52 -8.45 -14.62 0.07
N ASP A 53 -9.08 -13.85 -0.84
CA ASP A 53 -8.86 -13.89 -2.29
C ASP A 53 -7.48 -13.36 -2.72
N CYS A 54 -6.88 -12.45 -1.96
CA CYS A 54 -5.53 -11.94 -2.25
C CYS A 54 -4.42 -12.97 -2.02
N GLY A 55 -4.71 -14.06 -1.31
CA GLY A 55 -3.76 -15.11 -0.97
C GLY A 55 -3.40 -15.20 0.51
N THR A 56 -2.66 -16.26 0.86
CA THR A 56 -2.16 -16.49 2.21
C THR A 56 -1.03 -15.52 2.57
N PRO A 57 -0.74 -15.30 3.89
CA PRO A 57 0.40 -14.46 4.29
C PRO A 57 1.72 -14.87 3.65
N ASP A 58 1.97 -16.18 3.52
CA ASP A 58 3.20 -16.67 2.91
C ASP A 58 3.25 -16.39 1.39
N GLN A 59 2.16 -16.63 0.66
CA GLN A 59 2.06 -16.30 -0.76
C GLN A 59 2.29 -14.81 -1.01
N MET A 60 1.68 -13.94 -0.19
CA MET A 60 1.83 -12.50 -0.27
C MET A 60 3.27 -12.06 0.02
N LYS A 61 3.91 -12.63 1.06
CA LYS A 61 5.32 -12.42 1.38
C LYS A 61 6.23 -12.85 0.23
N GLN A 62 6.06 -14.04 -0.31
CA GLN A 62 6.89 -14.56 -1.41
C GLN A 62 6.78 -13.68 -2.66
N LYS A 63 5.60 -13.13 -2.94
CA LYS A 63 5.39 -12.18 -4.04
C LYS A 63 6.29 -10.94 -3.90
N VAL A 64 6.46 -10.40 -2.69
CA VAL A 64 7.35 -9.26 -2.44
C VAL A 64 8.80 -9.68 -2.56
N LEU A 65 9.18 -10.81 -1.93
CA LEU A 65 10.57 -11.30 -1.91
C LEU A 65 11.06 -11.80 -3.28
N ALA A 66 10.17 -11.98 -4.26
CA ALA A 66 10.55 -12.27 -5.64
C ALA A 66 11.19 -11.07 -6.36
N HIS A 67 11.08 -9.86 -5.80
CA HIS A 67 11.69 -8.64 -6.30
C HIS A 67 12.80 -8.16 -5.35
N LYS A 68 13.66 -7.25 -5.83
CA LYS A 68 14.84 -6.80 -5.09
C LYS A 68 14.61 -5.56 -4.26
N LYS A 69 13.80 -4.62 -4.76
CA LYS A 69 13.64 -3.28 -4.20
C LYS A 69 12.18 -2.95 -3.91
N ALA A 70 11.99 -2.06 -2.95
CA ALA A 70 10.71 -1.44 -2.67
C ALA A 70 10.91 0.07 -2.44
N LEU A 71 10.21 0.89 -3.24
CA LEU A 71 10.02 2.31 -2.94
C LEU A 71 8.92 2.42 -1.90
N VAL A 72 9.28 2.85 -0.70
CA VAL A 72 8.34 3.15 0.40
C VAL A 72 8.02 4.63 0.36
N VAL A 73 6.76 4.99 0.43
CA VAL A 73 6.30 6.38 0.41
C VAL A 73 5.32 6.64 1.54
N SER A 74 5.29 7.87 2.03
CA SER A 74 4.28 8.31 3.00
C SER A 74 3.61 9.61 2.59
N THR A 75 2.33 9.76 3.00
CA THR A 75 1.60 11.02 3.00
C THR A 75 1.18 11.34 4.42
N GLU A 76 1.05 12.62 4.75
CA GLU A 76 0.61 13.09 6.06
C GLU A 76 -0.71 13.83 5.95
N TRP A 77 -1.64 13.56 6.87
CA TRP A 77 -3.00 14.09 6.85
C TRP A 77 -3.38 14.64 8.22
N GLU A 78 -4.00 15.80 8.23
CA GLU A 78 -4.56 16.36 9.45
C GLU A 78 -5.87 15.66 9.80
N ILE A 79 -5.88 14.93 10.90
CA ILE A 79 -7.02 14.14 11.42
C ILE A 79 -7.25 14.56 12.87
N GLU A 80 -8.39 15.18 13.16
CA GLU A 80 -8.73 15.64 14.52
C GLU A 80 -8.91 14.46 15.49
N ASP A 81 -9.68 13.47 15.06
CA ASP A 81 -9.84 12.22 15.76
C ASP A 81 -10.22 11.06 14.81
N PHE A 82 -10.11 9.83 15.31
CA PHE A 82 -10.36 8.62 14.51
C PHE A 82 -11.85 8.35 14.22
N SER A 83 -12.78 9.17 14.73
CA SER A 83 -14.21 9.12 14.37
C SER A 83 -14.49 9.74 13.00
N GLU A 84 -13.56 10.53 12.45
CA GLU A 84 -13.65 11.12 11.10
C GLU A 84 -13.46 10.05 10.00
N THR A 85 -14.28 9.02 10.00
CA THR A 85 -14.10 7.83 9.12
C THR A 85 -14.10 8.17 7.64
N ASP A 86 -14.88 9.16 7.20
CA ASP A 86 -14.96 9.56 5.80
C ASP A 86 -13.68 10.29 5.37
N LYS A 87 -13.12 11.14 6.23
CA LYS A 87 -11.84 11.82 5.99
C LYS A 87 -10.67 10.83 5.94
N LEU A 88 -10.68 9.82 6.83
CA LEU A 88 -9.72 8.73 6.80
C LEU A 88 -9.79 7.91 5.49
N LYS A 89 -11.00 7.63 5.00
CA LYS A 89 -11.19 6.92 3.72
C LYS A 89 -10.71 7.77 2.54
N GLU A 90 -11.05 9.05 2.54
CA GLU A 90 -10.62 10.01 1.51
C GLU A 90 -9.09 10.14 1.47
N ALA A 91 -8.45 10.32 2.62
CA ALA A 91 -7.00 10.40 2.73
C ALA A 91 -6.30 9.16 2.16
N LYS A 92 -6.77 7.96 2.49
CA LYS A 92 -6.25 6.70 1.92
C LYS A 92 -6.48 6.61 0.42
N TRP A 93 -7.64 7.05 -0.07
CA TRP A 93 -7.94 7.06 -1.49
C TRP A 93 -7.03 8.02 -2.26
N LEU A 94 -6.81 9.23 -1.73
CA LEU A 94 -5.90 10.22 -2.32
C LEU A 94 -4.45 9.74 -2.32
N HIS A 95 -4.00 9.09 -1.23
CA HIS A 95 -2.69 8.44 -1.17
C HIS A 95 -2.53 7.41 -2.30
N ASN A 96 -3.50 6.50 -2.45
CA ASN A 96 -3.46 5.47 -3.49
C ASN A 96 -3.53 6.08 -4.91
N ALA A 97 -4.30 7.16 -5.11
CA ALA A 97 -4.35 7.87 -6.39
C ALA A 97 -3.00 8.51 -6.75
N ALA A 98 -2.30 9.10 -5.77
CA ALA A 98 -0.94 9.60 -5.96
C ALA A 98 0.04 8.48 -6.33
N MET A 99 -0.06 7.33 -5.64
CA MET A 99 0.73 6.14 -5.99
C MET A 99 0.51 5.68 -7.43
N LEU A 100 -0.73 5.61 -7.89
CA LEU A 100 -1.03 5.19 -9.27
C LEU A 100 -0.42 6.16 -10.31
N ARG A 101 -0.42 7.48 -10.03
CA ARG A 101 0.24 8.47 -10.90
C ARG A 101 1.75 8.27 -10.95
N LEU A 102 2.38 8.11 -9.78
CA LEU A 102 3.82 7.83 -9.65
C LEU A 102 4.20 6.55 -10.41
N ILE A 103 3.48 5.46 -10.17
CA ILE A 103 3.74 4.14 -10.77
C ILE A 103 3.62 4.20 -12.30
N LYS A 104 2.67 4.96 -12.84
CA LYS A 104 2.56 5.15 -14.29
C LYS A 104 3.85 5.74 -14.88
N LYS A 105 4.49 6.68 -14.18
CA LYS A 105 5.76 7.29 -14.61
C LYS A 105 6.92 6.31 -14.46
N LEU A 106 6.98 5.55 -13.36
CA LEU A 106 8.01 4.54 -13.14
C LEU A 106 7.96 3.42 -14.21
N LYS A 107 6.77 2.92 -14.51
CA LYS A 107 6.59 1.92 -15.58
C LYS A 107 6.98 2.46 -16.97
N ALA A 108 6.67 3.73 -17.26
CA ALA A 108 7.08 4.37 -18.50
C ALA A 108 8.60 4.50 -18.64
N ASP A 109 9.34 4.52 -17.52
CA ASP A 109 10.82 4.52 -17.47
C ASP A 109 11.42 3.09 -17.39
N GLY A 110 10.59 2.05 -17.50
CA GLY A 110 11.04 0.66 -17.51
C GLY A 110 11.17 0.00 -16.15
N HIS A 111 10.67 0.63 -15.07
CA HIS A 111 10.62 0.04 -13.74
C HIS A 111 9.30 -0.72 -13.53
N ASP A 112 9.25 -1.95 -14.04
CA ASP A 112 8.09 -2.81 -13.86
C ASP A 112 8.00 -3.36 -12.43
N GLY A 113 6.78 -3.46 -11.92
CA GLY A 113 6.53 -3.89 -10.56
C GLY A 113 5.05 -3.81 -10.18
N PHE A 114 4.77 -3.88 -8.89
CA PHE A 114 3.40 -3.82 -8.39
C PHE A 114 3.25 -2.93 -7.16
N MET A 115 2.04 -2.41 -6.98
CA MET A 115 1.67 -1.52 -5.90
C MET A 115 1.21 -2.28 -4.65
N ILE A 116 1.57 -1.76 -3.47
CA ILE A 116 0.96 -2.06 -2.18
C ILE A 116 0.44 -0.73 -1.62
N GLY A 117 -0.87 -0.61 -1.47
CA GLY A 117 -1.53 0.65 -1.12
C GLY A 117 -1.74 0.86 0.38
N ALA A 118 -2.19 2.06 0.75
CA ALA A 118 -2.62 2.40 2.11
C ALA A 118 -3.98 1.76 2.48
N SER A 119 -4.75 1.36 1.47
CA SER A 119 -6.00 0.59 1.60
C SER A 119 -6.10 -0.42 0.47
N GLY A 120 -7.09 -1.31 0.52
CA GLY A 120 -7.40 -2.23 -0.56
C GLY A 120 -7.78 -1.52 -1.86
N CYS A 121 -7.75 -2.26 -2.97
CA CYS A 121 -8.05 -1.77 -4.31
C CYS A 121 -9.42 -1.07 -4.38
N SER A 122 -9.45 0.08 -5.02
CA SER A 122 -10.66 0.89 -5.24
C SER A 122 -10.89 1.26 -6.71
N LEU A 123 -10.32 0.49 -7.64
CA LEU A 123 -10.50 0.71 -9.08
C LEU A 123 -11.95 0.46 -9.53
N CYS A 124 -12.68 -0.40 -8.82
CA CYS A 124 -14.10 -0.66 -9.01
C CYS A 124 -14.87 -0.42 -7.71
N LYS A 125 -16.09 0.09 -7.79
CA LYS A 125 -16.99 0.30 -6.63
C LYS A 125 -18.42 -0.15 -6.97
N PRO A 126 -18.89 -1.30 -6.42
CA PRO A 126 -18.14 -2.29 -5.63
C PRO A 126 -17.12 -3.06 -6.45
N CYS A 127 -16.20 -3.80 -5.79
CA CYS A 127 -15.33 -4.74 -6.47
C CYS A 127 -16.17 -5.83 -7.16
N LYS A 128 -15.74 -6.30 -8.33
CA LYS A 128 -16.44 -7.31 -9.11
C LYS A 128 -16.64 -8.64 -8.38
N LEU A 129 -15.76 -8.98 -7.45
CA LEU A 129 -15.91 -10.15 -6.58
C LEU A 129 -17.27 -10.14 -5.82
N ALA A 130 -17.72 -8.97 -5.37
CA ALA A 130 -19.00 -8.85 -4.66
C ALA A 130 -20.21 -9.33 -5.49
N ASN A 131 -20.09 -9.32 -6.81
CA ASN A 131 -21.12 -9.80 -7.75
C ASN A 131 -20.77 -11.19 -8.32
N GLY A 132 -19.69 -11.84 -7.89
CA GLY A 132 -19.21 -13.11 -8.44
C GLY A 132 -18.61 -12.98 -9.86
N GLU A 133 -18.21 -11.77 -10.26
CA GLU A 133 -17.62 -11.46 -11.57
C GLU A 133 -16.08 -11.42 -11.46
N SER A 134 -15.39 -11.69 -12.56
CA SER A 134 -13.92 -11.60 -12.64
C SER A 134 -13.44 -10.15 -12.48
N CYS A 135 -12.21 -9.99 -11.96
CA CYS A 135 -11.57 -8.68 -11.86
C CYS A 135 -11.42 -8.02 -13.25
N GLU A 136 -11.85 -6.76 -13.38
CA GLU A 136 -11.71 -6.00 -14.64
C GLU A 136 -10.29 -5.43 -14.84
N HIS A 137 -9.51 -5.34 -13.77
CA HIS A 137 -8.18 -4.70 -13.78
C HIS A 137 -7.12 -5.59 -13.10
N PRO A 138 -6.93 -6.85 -13.54
CA PRO A 138 -6.04 -7.80 -12.84
C PRO A 138 -4.58 -7.30 -12.78
N ASP A 139 -4.11 -6.60 -13.82
CA ASP A 139 -2.74 -6.09 -13.91
C ASP A 139 -2.51 -4.79 -13.11
N MET A 140 -3.59 -4.13 -12.69
CA MET A 140 -3.56 -2.89 -11.92
C MET A 140 -4.03 -3.06 -10.47
N MET A 141 -4.60 -4.22 -10.15
CA MET A 141 -5.10 -4.53 -8.81
C MET A 141 -3.96 -4.46 -7.78
N TYR A 142 -4.23 -3.84 -6.65
CA TYR A 142 -3.28 -3.70 -5.55
C TYR A 142 -3.95 -4.07 -4.22
N SER A 143 -3.18 -4.69 -3.33
CA SER A 143 -3.59 -4.97 -1.95
C SER A 143 -2.97 -3.95 -1.00
N CYS A 144 -3.48 -3.86 0.23
CA CYS A 144 -2.93 -2.97 1.25
C CYS A 144 -1.79 -3.61 2.05
N MET A 145 -1.04 -2.80 2.79
CA MET A 145 0.02 -3.24 3.70
C MET A 145 -0.46 -4.33 4.67
N SER A 146 -1.68 -4.19 5.21
CA SER A 146 -2.26 -5.15 6.15
C SER A 146 -2.53 -6.52 5.50
N ALA A 147 -3.00 -6.54 4.25
CA ALA A 147 -3.21 -7.79 3.51
C ALA A 147 -1.90 -8.55 3.28
N TYR A 148 -0.79 -7.83 3.13
CA TYR A 148 0.57 -8.41 3.06
C TYR A 148 1.14 -8.78 4.44
N CYS A 149 0.45 -8.48 5.54
CA CYS A 149 0.96 -8.67 6.89
C CYS A 149 2.30 -7.97 7.14
N ILE A 150 2.52 -6.80 6.54
CA ILE A 150 3.74 -6.00 6.71
C ILE A 150 3.68 -5.27 8.04
N TRP A 151 4.76 -5.33 8.81
CA TRP A 151 4.92 -4.55 10.03
C TRP A 151 5.30 -3.11 9.70
N VAL A 152 4.27 -2.27 9.44
CA VAL A 152 4.44 -0.91 8.92
C VAL A 152 5.25 0.00 9.85
N LYS A 153 5.10 -0.13 11.18
CA LYS A 153 5.91 0.63 12.13
C LYS A 153 7.40 0.34 11.97
N LYS A 154 7.76 -0.93 11.88
CA LYS A 154 9.15 -1.34 11.67
C LYS A 154 9.68 -0.88 10.30
N LEU A 155 8.85 -0.96 9.27
CA LEU A 155 9.18 -0.45 7.94
C LEU A 155 9.47 1.06 7.96
N ALA A 156 8.64 1.84 8.65
CA ALA A 156 8.83 3.28 8.79
C ALA A 156 10.12 3.61 9.56
N GLU A 157 10.40 2.88 10.65
CA GLU A 157 11.66 3.01 11.42
C GLU A 157 12.88 2.74 10.53
N ASP A 158 12.87 1.65 9.75
CA ASP A 158 13.97 1.29 8.86
C ASP A 158 14.18 2.29 7.71
N CYS A 159 13.12 3.01 7.32
CA CYS A 159 13.15 4.09 6.33
C CYS A 159 13.38 5.49 6.94
N ASN A 160 13.59 5.62 8.25
CA ASN A 160 13.65 6.90 8.98
C ASN A 160 12.43 7.81 8.73
N MET A 161 11.24 7.20 8.61
CA MET A 161 9.98 7.90 8.37
C MET A 161 9.17 8.03 9.66
N ASN A 162 8.38 9.12 9.75
CA ASN A 162 7.44 9.29 10.84
C ASN A 162 6.27 8.29 10.70
N TYR A 163 5.99 7.55 11.77
CA TYR A 163 4.87 6.60 11.83
C TYR A 163 3.78 7.04 12.80
N ASP A 164 4.14 7.77 13.83
CA ASP A 164 3.25 8.04 14.95
C ASP A 164 2.22 9.13 14.61
N TYR A 165 0.97 8.94 15.08
CA TYR A 165 -0.01 10.01 15.12
C TYR A 165 0.41 11.03 16.18
N LYS A 166 0.76 12.22 15.74
CA LYS A 166 1.23 13.30 16.59
C LYS A 166 0.76 14.65 16.06
N ASP A 167 0.39 15.55 16.97
CA ASP A 167 -0.06 16.91 16.62
C ASP A 167 -1.19 16.92 15.58
N LYS A 168 -2.10 15.93 15.67
CA LYS A 168 -3.21 15.69 14.73
C LYS A 168 -2.77 15.28 13.31
N ILE A 169 -1.50 14.96 13.11
CA ILE A 169 -0.98 14.47 11.84
C ILE A 169 -0.92 12.94 11.86
N LEU A 170 -1.57 12.32 10.89
CA LEU A 170 -1.59 10.88 10.68
C LEU A 170 -0.89 10.52 9.37
N PRO A 171 0.20 9.75 9.42
CA PRO A 171 0.86 9.26 8.21
C PRO A 171 0.14 8.02 7.63
N PHE A 172 0.05 7.95 6.30
CA PHE A 172 -0.30 6.74 5.56
C PHE A 172 0.88 6.31 4.69
N PHE A 173 1.03 5.00 4.54
CA PHE A 173 2.14 4.37 3.82
C PHE A 173 1.67 3.57 2.63
N GLY A 174 2.49 3.55 1.60
CA GLY A 174 2.36 2.68 0.45
C GLY A 174 3.74 2.24 -0.04
N MET A 175 3.77 1.22 -0.89
CA MET A 175 4.99 0.74 -1.52
C MET A 175 4.79 0.46 -3.01
N TYR A 176 5.86 0.63 -3.77
CA TYR A 176 6.01 0.07 -5.10
C TYR A 176 7.17 -0.92 -5.09
N VAL A 177 6.87 -2.18 -5.37
CA VAL A 177 7.85 -3.29 -5.35
C VAL A 177 8.31 -3.56 -6.77
N PHE A 178 9.63 -3.55 -7.03
CA PHE A 178 10.22 -3.62 -8.37
C PHE A 178 11.66 -4.19 -8.35
N ASP A 179 12.28 -4.35 -9.52
CA ASP A 179 13.67 -4.80 -9.71
C ASP A 179 14.62 -3.69 -10.17
#